data_ba369070dcb2076eeb2600be24bf73fa
#
_entry.id   ba369070dcb2076eeb2600be24bf73fa
#
_cell.length_a   1.000
_cell.length_b   1.000
_cell.length_c   1.000
_cell.angle_alpha   90.00
_cell.angle_beta   90.00
_cell.angle_gamma   90.00
#
_symmetry.space_group_name_H-M   'P 1'
#
loop_
_entity.id
_entity.type
_entity.pdbx_description
1 polymer ?
#
loop_
_entity_poly.entity_id
_entity_poly.type
_entity_poly.pdbx_seq_one_letter_code
_entity_poly.pdbx_strand_id
1 'polypeptide(L)'
;TEYQKALTANPQSSLASYRIGEVLFTQRNYQASVNSFRDALRGDDEPAWTEVWSHIAIGRIFDITGQRDRAVNEYRLAVQTNDNTQGAINEARMLLQKPYKRPDTD
;
A
#
# COMPACT_ATOMS: atom_id res chain seq x y z
N THR A 1 -16.04 8.86 -7.53
CA THR A 1 -15.85 7.46 -7.89
C THR A 1 -16.67 6.55 -6.97
N GLU A 2 -16.82 5.30 -7.36
CA GLU A 2 -17.53 4.31 -6.54
C GLU A 2 -16.81 4.08 -5.22
N TYR A 3 -15.48 4.12 -5.22
CA TYR A 3 -14.71 3.94 -3.98
C TYR A 3 -14.90 5.12 -3.04
N GLN A 4 -15.00 6.32 -3.57
CA GLN A 4 -15.29 7.50 -2.76
C GLN A 4 -16.70 7.45 -2.17
N LYS A 5 -17.67 6.96 -2.93
CA LYS A 5 -19.04 6.75 -2.44
C LYS A 5 -19.05 5.69 -1.34
N ALA A 6 -18.31 4.60 -1.52
CA ALA A 6 -18.20 3.55 -0.51
C ALA A 6 -17.58 4.10 0.78
N LEU A 7 -16.56 4.95 0.65
CA LEU A 7 -15.91 5.57 1.80
C LEU A 7 -16.83 6.55 2.50
N THR A 8 -17.67 7.29 1.74
CA THR A 8 -18.68 8.19 2.33
C THR A 8 -19.70 7.39 3.14
N ALA A 9 -20.14 6.25 2.61
CA ALA A 9 -21.11 5.39 3.31
C ALA A 9 -20.46 4.68 4.51
N ASN A 10 -19.16 4.35 4.41
CA ASN A 10 -18.42 3.71 5.49
C ASN A 10 -17.01 4.31 5.55
N PRO A 11 -16.82 5.39 6.33
CA PRO A 11 -15.51 6.05 6.41
C PRO A 11 -14.38 5.17 6.97
N GLN A 12 -14.74 4.06 7.62
CA GLN A 12 -13.75 3.13 8.15
C GLN A 12 -13.40 1.99 7.21
N SER A 13 -13.87 2.03 5.95
CA SER A 13 -13.61 0.95 4.99
C SER A 13 -12.15 0.95 4.56
N SER A 14 -11.39 -0.03 5.05
CA SER A 14 -10.00 -0.25 4.62
C SER A 14 -9.95 -0.56 3.13
N LEU A 15 -10.88 -1.37 2.63
CA LEU A 15 -10.91 -1.72 1.22
C LEU A 15 -11.11 -0.49 0.34
N ALA A 16 -12.06 0.38 0.68
CA ALA A 16 -12.31 1.59 -0.11
C ALA A 16 -11.08 2.49 -0.14
N SER A 17 -10.45 2.72 1.01
CA SER A 17 -9.23 3.53 1.08
C SER A 17 -8.08 2.89 0.29
N TYR A 18 -7.94 1.56 0.36
CA TYR A 18 -6.92 0.84 -0.39
C TYR A 18 -7.11 1.04 -1.90
N ARG A 19 -8.34 0.89 -2.40
CA ARG A 19 -8.63 1.07 -3.83
C ARG A 19 -8.39 2.49 -4.29
N ILE A 20 -8.73 3.48 -3.47
CA ILE A 20 -8.42 4.88 -3.77
C ILE A 20 -6.91 5.08 -3.86
N GLY A 21 -6.16 4.48 -2.93
CA GLY A 21 -4.69 4.53 -2.97
C GLY A 21 -4.14 3.96 -4.28
N GLU A 22 -4.69 2.85 -4.76
CA GLU A 22 -4.25 2.25 -6.03
C GLU A 22 -4.51 3.18 -7.22
N VAL A 23 -5.67 3.82 -7.26
CA VAL A 23 -6.00 4.77 -8.33
C VAL A 23 -5.02 5.94 -8.32
N LEU A 24 -4.76 6.51 -7.15
CA LEU A 24 -3.84 7.63 -7.00
C LEU A 24 -2.41 7.25 -7.36
N PHE A 25 -2.02 6.02 -7.05
CA PHE A 25 -0.71 5.50 -7.46
C PHE A 25 -0.58 5.48 -8.98
N THR A 26 -1.60 4.98 -9.66
CA THR A 26 -1.63 4.94 -11.12
C THR A 26 -1.52 6.34 -11.72
N GLN A 27 -2.12 7.33 -11.06
CA GLN A 27 -2.09 8.73 -11.47
C GLN A 27 -0.79 9.43 -11.08
N ARG A 28 0.14 8.72 -10.42
CA ARG A 28 1.41 9.26 -9.91
C ARG A 28 1.21 10.35 -8.84
N ASN A 29 0.04 10.37 -8.22
CA ASN A 29 -0.24 11.27 -7.10
C ASN A 29 0.21 10.60 -5.81
N TYR A 30 1.53 10.55 -5.61
CA TYR A 30 2.12 9.69 -4.58
C TYR A 30 1.80 10.12 -3.16
N GLN A 31 1.79 11.41 -2.87
CA GLN A 31 1.47 11.87 -1.51
C GLN A 31 0.04 11.49 -1.11
N ALA A 32 -0.92 11.76 -1.99
CA ALA A 32 -2.31 11.40 -1.74
C ALA A 32 -2.49 9.88 -1.67
N SER A 33 -1.75 9.14 -2.49
CA SER A 33 -1.77 7.68 -2.49
C SER A 33 -1.31 7.13 -1.13
N VAL A 34 -0.17 7.62 -0.61
CA VAL A 34 0.32 7.20 0.71
C VAL A 34 -0.74 7.50 1.78
N ASN A 35 -1.35 8.69 1.71
CA ASN A 35 -2.38 9.06 2.69
C ASN A 35 -3.56 8.08 2.67
N SER A 36 -3.99 7.67 1.47
CA SER A 36 -5.09 6.73 1.32
C SER A 36 -4.73 5.34 1.84
N PHE A 37 -3.51 4.86 1.57
CA PHE A 37 -3.06 3.58 2.11
C PHE A 37 -2.93 3.64 3.63
N ARG A 38 -2.50 4.77 4.21
CA ARG A 38 -2.47 4.94 5.66
C ARG A 38 -3.88 4.94 6.25
N ASP A 39 -4.84 5.53 5.55
CA ASP A 39 -6.24 5.46 5.97
C ASP A 39 -6.72 4.00 5.99
N ALA A 40 -6.31 3.20 5.00
CA ALA A 40 -6.64 1.78 4.98
C ALA A 40 -6.09 1.07 6.21
N LEU A 41 -4.87 1.42 6.64
CA LEU A 41 -4.26 0.83 7.83
C LEU A 41 -4.98 1.21 9.13
N ARG A 42 -5.68 2.34 9.15
CA ARG A 42 -6.44 2.81 10.32
C ARG A 42 -7.91 2.44 10.28
N GLY A 43 -8.35 1.76 9.22
CA GLY A 43 -9.76 1.44 9.01
C GLY A 43 -10.20 0.17 9.74
N ASP A 44 -11.22 -0.47 9.16
CA ASP A 44 -11.86 -1.66 9.76
C ASP A 44 -11.07 -2.96 9.53
N ASP A 45 -9.98 -2.90 8.77
CA ASP A 45 -9.12 -4.06 8.46
C ASP A 45 -9.86 -5.17 7.70
N GLU A 46 -10.88 -4.82 6.96
CA GLU A 46 -11.67 -5.77 6.18
C GLU A 46 -11.50 -5.51 4.69
N PRO A 47 -11.09 -6.49 3.90
CA PRO A 47 -10.50 -7.78 4.32
C PRO A 47 -9.11 -7.60 4.95
N ALA A 48 -8.70 -8.58 5.75
CA ALA A 48 -7.43 -8.49 6.49
C ALA A 48 -6.21 -8.22 5.61
N TRP A 49 -6.20 -8.69 4.36
CA TRP A 49 -5.06 -8.51 3.45
C TRP A 49 -4.82 -7.04 3.10
N THR A 50 -5.77 -6.14 3.36
CA THR A 50 -5.55 -4.70 3.14
C THR A 50 -4.39 -4.18 3.96
N GLU A 51 -4.12 -4.76 5.13
CA GLU A 51 -3.00 -4.35 5.96
C GLU A 51 -1.66 -4.65 5.28
N VAL A 52 -1.42 -5.90 4.90
CA VAL A 52 -0.12 -6.29 4.33
C VAL A 52 0.13 -5.56 3.00
N TRP A 53 -0.86 -5.49 2.13
CA TRP A 53 -0.68 -4.84 0.83
C TRP A 53 -0.60 -3.33 0.93
N SER A 54 -1.21 -2.71 1.95
CA SER A 54 -1.03 -1.27 2.19
C SER A 54 0.41 -0.95 2.57
N HIS A 55 1.02 -1.74 3.45
CA HIS A 55 2.44 -1.56 3.79
C HIS A 55 3.33 -1.71 2.57
N ILE A 56 3.08 -2.73 1.74
CA ILE A 56 3.86 -2.95 0.51
C ILE A 56 3.70 -1.76 -0.44
N ALA A 57 2.48 -1.28 -0.62
CA ALA A 57 2.20 -0.15 -1.51
C ALA A 57 2.90 1.11 -1.05
N ILE A 58 2.84 1.42 0.24
CA ILE A 58 3.54 2.58 0.81
C ILE A 58 5.04 2.44 0.60
N GLY A 59 5.59 1.25 0.85
CA GLY A 59 7.00 0.99 0.63
C GLY A 59 7.43 1.22 -0.81
N ARG A 60 6.63 0.76 -1.77
CA ARG A 60 6.89 0.97 -3.20
C ARG A 60 6.96 2.47 -3.53
N ILE A 61 6.05 3.26 -2.97
CA ILE A 61 6.04 4.71 -3.19
C ILE A 61 7.30 5.34 -2.61
N PHE A 62 7.72 4.93 -1.41
CA PHE A 62 8.96 5.43 -0.83
C PHE A 62 10.17 5.08 -1.69
N ASP A 63 10.22 3.87 -2.25
CA ASP A 63 11.29 3.52 -3.18
C ASP A 63 11.28 4.41 -4.44
N ILE A 64 10.09 4.66 -5.01
CA ILE A 64 9.97 5.52 -6.18
C ILE A 64 10.48 6.93 -5.89
N THR A 65 10.23 7.43 -4.68
CA THR A 65 10.59 8.81 -4.30
C THR A 65 11.97 8.90 -3.64
N GLY A 66 12.76 7.83 -3.70
CA GLY A 66 14.14 7.86 -3.22
C GLY A 66 14.29 7.74 -1.71
N GLN A 67 13.29 7.21 -1.02
CA GLN A 67 13.28 7.08 0.44
C GLN A 67 13.44 5.63 0.85
N ARG A 68 14.58 5.05 0.49
CA ARG A 68 14.83 3.61 0.68
C ARG A 68 14.67 3.16 2.14
N ASP A 69 15.18 3.94 3.09
CA ASP A 69 15.11 3.54 4.50
C ASP A 69 13.65 3.41 4.96
N ARG A 70 12.79 4.33 4.52
CA ARG A 70 11.36 4.27 4.84
C ARG A 70 10.70 3.09 4.14
N ALA A 71 11.08 2.84 2.88
CA ALA A 71 10.55 1.71 2.12
C ALA A 71 10.86 0.39 2.84
N VAL A 72 12.10 0.19 3.25
CA VAL A 72 12.52 -1.01 3.97
C VAL A 72 11.69 -1.21 5.24
N ASN A 73 11.45 -0.14 5.98
CA ASN A 73 10.65 -0.21 7.19
C ASN A 73 9.22 -0.70 6.90
N GLU A 74 8.60 -0.19 5.83
CA GLU A 74 7.25 -0.62 5.45
C GLU A 74 7.23 -2.09 5.03
N TYR A 75 8.22 -2.55 4.26
CA TYR A 75 8.29 -3.95 3.86
C TYR A 75 8.48 -4.88 5.07
N ARG A 76 9.24 -4.45 6.07
CA ARG A 76 9.37 -5.22 7.33
C ARG A 76 8.05 -5.32 8.06
N LEU A 77 7.28 -4.23 8.10
CA LEU A 77 5.95 -4.25 8.70
C LEU A 77 5.03 -5.22 7.96
N ALA A 78 5.14 -5.24 6.62
CA ALA A 78 4.37 -6.19 5.82
C ALA A 78 4.70 -7.64 6.20
N VAL A 79 5.98 -7.97 6.32
CA VAL A 79 6.40 -9.33 6.70
C VAL A 79 5.86 -9.69 8.09
N GLN A 80 5.86 -8.73 9.01
CA GLN A 80 5.39 -8.96 10.38
C GLN A 80 3.90 -9.28 10.48
N THR A 81 3.11 -8.99 9.44
CA THR A 81 1.68 -9.35 9.45
C THR A 81 1.46 -10.85 9.38
N ASN A 82 2.43 -11.62 8.90
CA ASN A 82 2.31 -13.05 8.63
C ASN A 82 1.22 -13.38 7.62
N ASP A 83 0.76 -12.40 6.85
CA ASP A 83 -0.29 -12.57 5.85
C ASP A 83 0.33 -12.67 4.46
N ASN A 84 0.34 -13.88 3.91
CA ASN A 84 0.91 -14.12 2.58
C ASN A 84 -0.16 -14.17 1.49
N THR A 85 -1.29 -13.50 1.68
CA THR A 85 -2.34 -13.44 0.67
C THR A 85 -1.75 -12.95 -0.65
N GLN A 86 -1.99 -13.71 -1.72
CA GLN A 86 -1.48 -13.41 -3.07
C GLN A 86 0.04 -13.21 -3.10
N GLY A 87 0.76 -13.93 -2.24
CA GLY A 87 2.23 -13.87 -2.21
C GLY A 87 2.80 -12.61 -1.59
N ALA A 88 2.05 -11.93 -0.72
CA ALA A 88 2.45 -10.65 -0.16
C ALA A 88 3.78 -10.71 0.59
N ILE A 89 3.98 -11.74 1.43
CA ILE A 89 5.22 -11.86 2.19
C ILE A 89 6.41 -12.12 1.26
N ASN A 90 6.24 -12.97 0.25
CA ASN A 90 7.29 -13.22 -0.73
C ASN A 90 7.64 -11.94 -1.48
N GLU A 91 6.64 -11.15 -1.86
CA GLU A 91 6.86 -9.87 -2.52
C GLU A 91 7.62 -8.91 -1.61
N ALA A 92 7.20 -8.78 -0.34
CA ALA A 92 7.86 -7.90 0.61
C ALA A 92 9.33 -8.31 0.82
N ARG A 93 9.61 -9.61 0.92
CA ARG A 93 10.98 -10.10 1.08
C ARG A 93 11.85 -9.77 -0.13
N MET A 94 11.29 -9.90 -1.34
CA MET A 94 11.99 -9.49 -2.57
C MET A 94 12.33 -8.01 -2.53
N LEU A 95 11.36 -7.20 -2.13
CA LEU A 95 11.54 -5.74 -2.08
C LEU A 95 12.52 -5.31 -0.98
N LEU A 96 12.68 -6.11 0.06
CA LEU A 96 13.72 -5.87 1.07
C LEU A 96 15.13 -6.04 0.49
N GLN A 97 15.27 -6.90 -0.52
CA GLN A 97 16.56 -7.17 -1.15
C GLN A 97 16.85 -6.21 -2.30
N LYS A 98 15.81 -5.76 -3.02
CA LYS A 98 15.96 -4.93 -4.21
C LYS A 98 14.86 -3.88 -4.25
N PRO A 99 15.21 -2.59 -4.38
CA PRO A 99 14.21 -1.53 -4.42
C PRO A 99 13.21 -1.71 -5.54
N TYR A 100 11.97 -1.31 -5.25
CA TYR A 100 10.92 -1.29 -6.25
C TYR A 100 11.22 -0.24 -7.32
N LYS A 101 10.94 -0.59 -8.55
CA LYS A 101 11.06 0.31 -9.68
C LYS A 101 9.79 0.25 -10.50
N ARG A 102 9.22 1.40 -10.82
CA ARG A 102 8.01 1.43 -11.63
C ARG A 102 8.30 0.82 -13.00
N PRO A 103 7.43 -0.11 -13.50
CA PRO A 103 7.71 -0.78 -14.77
C PRO A 103 7.78 0.17 -15.98
N ASP A 104 7.13 1.32 -15.89
CA ASP A 104 7.10 2.32 -16.97
C ASP A 104 8.19 3.39 -16.81
N THR A 105 9.16 3.17 -15.93
CA THR A 105 10.26 4.09 -15.66
C THR A 105 11.57 3.46 -16.13
N ASP A 106 12.35 4.21 -16.85
CA ASP A 106 13.68 3.74 -17.30
C ASP A 106 14.74 3.92 -16.21
#